data_18a689af3c4e2e0577fe1a89809f5175
#
_entry.id   18a689af3c4e2e0577fe1a89809f5175
#
_cell.length_a   1.000
_cell.length_b   1.000
_cell.length_c   1.000
_cell.angle_alpha   90.00
_cell.angle_beta   90.00
_cell.angle_gamma   90.00
#
_symmetry.space_group_name_H-M   'P 1'
#
loop_
_entity.id
_entity.type
_entity.pdbx_description
1 polymer ?
#
loop_
_entity_poly.entity_id
_entity_poly.type
_entity_poly.pdbx_seq_one_letter_code
_entity_poly.pdbx_strand_id
1 'polypeptide(L)'
;EMKWYYALLNIGVIFVLSIFVSLFLNSIRRAMIFMNIFYFCMSLVFYYVYLFRGEAFQLIDLYSIATAADVVGGYKFEITGEIVTSFITMMLVVRLWLQSREYRFARKTRNKILLRVAAAALMLGTYLAYMNLNWNAEFGVISDLWNPAKTYRQYGTTVGFTAVAKYMRLTPPDGYSKDEVTAIADTSEKETKTEDLRKDNADSVTPVNIIAIMNESWFDYRSVGDPQTSESYMPFLDSLTENIIKGHTLTCTKGGGTAKTEYEFLTGNSMSSMPIGSNVYQSYIHSDQASLVSTLKSLGYSTQAFHPYYKDGWNRPEVYTDFGFEKYTAIEDFIDNDILETYKQNNEAEEYADLLEAKYPGQNMLLRRFISDDYDFKMLEQMDENRDTTK
;
A
#
# COMPACT_ATOMS: atom_id res chain seq x y z
N GLU A 1 22.92 -6.61 -15.55
CA GLU A 1 23.21 -5.29 -16.15
C GLU A 1 22.17 -4.97 -17.22
N MET A 2 21.75 -3.70 -17.28
CA MET A 2 20.86 -3.22 -18.32
C MET A 2 21.56 -3.17 -19.67
N LYS A 3 20.94 -3.73 -20.72
CA LYS A 3 21.49 -3.69 -22.07
C LYS A 3 21.41 -2.25 -22.64
N TRP A 4 22.40 -1.84 -23.43
CA TRP A 4 22.54 -0.46 -23.92
C TRP A 4 21.32 0.09 -24.69
N TYR A 5 20.61 -0.74 -25.44
CA TYR A 5 19.44 -0.33 -26.19
C TYR A 5 18.23 0.01 -25.29
N TYR A 6 18.15 -0.56 -24.08
CA TYR A 6 17.16 -0.13 -23.10
C TYR A 6 17.47 1.27 -22.55
N ALA A 7 18.75 1.65 -22.47
CA ALA A 7 19.09 3.05 -22.16
C ALA A 7 18.52 4.01 -23.23
N LEU A 8 18.65 3.67 -24.51
CA LEU A 8 18.05 4.46 -25.59
C LEU A 8 16.52 4.50 -25.51
N LEU A 9 15.88 3.39 -25.15
CA LEU A 9 14.43 3.34 -24.97
C LEU A 9 13.98 4.25 -23.81
N ASN A 10 14.70 4.27 -22.68
CA ASN A 10 14.44 5.19 -21.57
C ASN A 10 14.57 6.65 -22.03
N ILE A 11 15.64 6.99 -22.77
CA ILE A 11 15.82 8.33 -23.34
C ILE A 11 14.65 8.67 -24.28
N GLY A 12 14.18 7.72 -25.09
CA GLY A 12 13.04 7.91 -25.98
C GLY A 12 11.75 8.27 -25.23
N VAL A 13 11.43 7.55 -24.16
CA VAL A 13 10.26 7.85 -23.30
C VAL A 13 10.39 9.24 -22.67
N ILE A 14 11.56 9.56 -22.10
CA ILE A 14 11.84 10.88 -21.51
C ILE A 14 11.71 11.98 -22.56
N PHE A 15 12.21 11.74 -23.78
CA PHE A 15 12.13 12.69 -24.89
C PHE A 15 10.68 12.99 -25.30
N VAL A 16 9.85 11.95 -25.45
CA VAL A 16 8.42 12.10 -25.74
C VAL A 16 7.72 12.94 -24.67
N LEU A 17 7.93 12.62 -23.39
CA LEU A 17 7.39 13.40 -22.28
C LEU A 17 7.88 14.86 -22.31
N SER A 18 9.15 15.08 -22.63
CA SER A 18 9.74 16.42 -22.75
C SER A 18 9.12 17.24 -23.88
N ILE A 19 8.72 16.61 -24.98
CA ILE A 19 7.97 17.28 -26.06
C ILE A 19 6.62 17.79 -25.53
N PHE A 20 5.83 16.95 -24.84
CA PHE A 20 4.54 17.38 -24.30
C PHE A 20 4.68 18.55 -23.33
N VAL A 21 5.62 18.46 -22.39
CA VAL A 21 5.88 19.53 -21.43
C VAL A 21 6.35 20.80 -22.15
N SER A 22 7.16 20.69 -23.20
CA SER A 22 7.63 21.83 -23.98
C SER A 22 6.49 22.56 -24.70
N LEU A 23 5.58 21.80 -25.29
CA LEU A 23 4.40 22.35 -25.96
C LEU A 23 3.45 22.99 -24.94
N PHE A 24 3.21 22.34 -23.82
CA PHE A 24 2.32 22.83 -22.77
C PHE A 24 2.84 24.11 -22.12
N LEU A 25 4.14 24.15 -21.78
CA LEU A 25 4.79 25.34 -21.20
C LEU A 25 5.14 26.39 -22.27
N ASN A 26 4.95 26.08 -23.54
CA ASN A 26 5.31 26.94 -24.67
C ASN A 26 6.78 27.40 -24.64
N SER A 27 7.67 26.55 -24.15
CA SER A 27 9.11 26.88 -24.06
C SER A 27 9.92 25.60 -23.80
N ILE A 28 10.91 25.36 -24.67
CA ILE A 28 11.84 24.24 -24.50
C ILE A 28 12.64 24.41 -23.20
N ARG A 29 13.21 25.59 -22.96
CA ARG A 29 14.05 25.89 -21.80
C ARG A 29 13.30 25.56 -20.48
N ARG A 30 12.08 26.08 -20.33
CA ARG A 30 11.27 25.87 -19.13
C ARG A 30 10.91 24.39 -18.96
N ALA A 31 10.59 23.71 -20.05
CA ALA A 31 10.27 22.31 -20.02
C ALA A 31 11.47 21.45 -19.58
N MET A 32 12.65 21.72 -20.12
CA MET A 32 13.85 20.96 -19.76
C MET A 32 14.29 21.21 -18.32
N ILE A 33 14.14 22.44 -17.81
CA ILE A 33 14.37 22.73 -16.38
C ILE A 33 13.36 21.95 -15.51
N PHE A 34 12.08 22.03 -15.85
CA PHE A 34 11.03 21.30 -15.12
C PHE A 34 11.29 19.79 -15.13
N MET A 35 11.54 19.20 -16.29
CA MET A 35 11.79 17.77 -16.43
C MET A 35 13.00 17.30 -15.62
N ASN A 36 14.07 18.09 -15.63
CA ASN A 36 15.28 17.77 -14.87
C ASN A 36 15.02 17.75 -13.35
N ILE A 37 14.32 18.77 -12.84
CA ILE A 37 13.92 18.83 -11.42
C ILE A 37 12.93 17.69 -11.10
N PHE A 38 11.96 17.46 -11.96
CA PHE A 38 10.97 16.40 -11.80
C PHE A 38 11.63 15.01 -11.69
N TYR A 39 12.53 14.68 -12.62
CA TYR A 39 13.23 13.39 -12.58
C TYR A 39 14.15 13.25 -11.37
N PHE A 40 14.77 14.34 -10.90
CA PHE A 40 15.52 14.33 -9.67
C PHE A 40 14.62 14.02 -8.45
N CYS A 41 13.49 14.72 -8.30
CA CYS A 41 12.54 14.44 -7.23
C CYS A 41 12.00 13.01 -7.29
N MET A 42 11.64 12.54 -8.49
CA MET A 42 11.19 11.16 -8.67
C MET A 42 12.27 10.14 -8.32
N SER A 43 13.53 10.41 -8.65
CA SER A 43 14.64 9.50 -8.27
C SER A 43 14.80 9.38 -6.75
N LEU A 44 14.57 10.47 -6.00
CA LEU A 44 14.53 10.41 -4.53
C LEU A 44 13.37 9.57 -4.02
N VAL A 45 12.17 9.72 -4.60
CA VAL A 45 11.00 8.90 -4.24
C VAL A 45 11.31 7.42 -4.50
N PHE A 46 11.80 7.07 -5.68
CA PHE A 46 12.17 5.68 -6.00
C PHE A 46 13.22 5.12 -5.05
N TYR A 47 14.23 5.94 -4.72
CA TYR A 47 15.33 5.54 -3.84
C TYR A 47 14.83 5.27 -2.41
N TYR A 48 14.13 6.22 -1.80
CA TYR A 48 13.68 6.09 -0.41
C TYR A 48 12.57 5.07 -0.24
N VAL A 49 11.63 4.97 -1.18
CA VAL A 49 10.60 3.91 -1.12
C VAL A 49 11.26 2.53 -1.19
N TYR A 50 12.24 2.34 -2.07
CA TYR A 50 12.97 1.09 -2.13
C TYR A 50 13.80 0.82 -0.87
N LEU A 51 14.45 1.85 -0.31
CA LEU A 51 15.25 1.74 0.91
C LEU A 51 14.39 1.32 2.13
N PHE A 52 13.22 1.92 2.28
CA PHE A 52 12.38 1.72 3.47
C PHE A 52 11.46 0.50 3.35
N ARG A 53 10.98 0.20 2.16
CA ARG A 53 10.00 -0.86 1.93
C ARG A 53 10.60 -2.14 1.32
N GLY A 54 11.78 -2.04 0.70
CA GLY A 54 12.39 -3.16 -0.03
C GLY A 54 11.72 -3.47 -1.38
N GLU A 55 10.70 -2.68 -1.75
CA GLU A 55 9.97 -2.81 -3.01
C GLU A 55 10.07 -1.53 -3.85
N ALA A 56 9.97 -1.68 -5.17
CA ALA A 56 10.03 -0.54 -6.07
C ALA A 56 8.76 0.30 -6.00
N PHE A 57 8.91 1.62 -6.06
CA PHE A 57 7.77 2.55 -6.19
C PHE A 57 6.98 2.26 -7.47
N GLN A 58 5.66 2.20 -7.35
CA GLN A 58 4.73 1.94 -8.45
C GLN A 58 3.68 3.05 -8.53
N LEU A 59 2.99 3.14 -9.67
CA LEU A 59 1.95 4.16 -9.86
C LEU A 59 0.79 4.02 -8.86
N ILE A 60 0.50 2.78 -8.43
CA ILE A 60 -0.53 2.49 -7.42
C ILE A 60 -0.21 3.10 -6.05
N ASP A 61 1.07 3.30 -5.73
CA ASP A 61 1.50 3.91 -4.47
C ASP A 61 1.01 5.37 -4.31
N LEU A 62 0.58 6.01 -5.41
CA LEU A 62 -0.03 7.33 -5.36
C LEU A 62 -1.33 7.36 -4.55
N TYR A 63 -2.07 6.25 -4.50
CA TYR A 63 -3.26 6.14 -3.65
C TYR A 63 -2.92 6.11 -2.16
N SER A 64 -1.72 5.67 -1.81
CA SER A 64 -1.24 5.56 -0.43
C SER A 64 -0.46 6.79 0.06
N ILE A 65 -0.45 7.90 -0.69
CA ILE A 65 0.35 9.10 -0.31
C ILE A 65 -0.08 9.65 1.04
N ALA A 66 -1.38 9.70 1.33
CA ALA A 66 -1.88 10.20 2.62
C ALA A 66 -1.36 9.33 3.77
N THR A 67 -1.55 8.01 3.67
CA THR A 67 -1.03 7.04 4.66
C THR A 67 0.49 7.10 4.80
N ALA A 68 1.22 7.30 3.68
CA ALA A 68 2.67 7.44 3.71
C ALA A 68 3.10 8.74 4.42
N ALA A 69 2.34 9.83 4.26
CA ALA A 69 2.62 11.10 4.93
C ALA A 69 2.52 10.98 6.45
N ASP A 70 1.55 10.21 6.96
CA ASP A 70 1.33 10.01 8.40
C ASP A 70 2.48 9.24 9.06
N VAL A 71 3.13 8.32 8.33
CA VAL A 71 4.21 7.49 8.87
C VAL A 71 5.62 8.01 8.55
N VAL A 72 5.74 8.98 7.65
CA VAL A 72 7.04 9.47 7.13
C VAL A 72 7.96 9.99 8.23
N GLY A 73 7.41 10.61 9.27
CA GLY A 73 8.17 11.12 10.41
C GLY A 73 8.90 10.03 11.22
N GLY A 74 8.56 8.74 11.00
CA GLY A 74 9.23 7.59 11.61
C GLY A 74 10.52 7.17 10.92
N TYR A 75 10.76 7.65 9.71
CA TYR A 75 11.90 7.24 8.91
C TYR A 75 13.05 8.24 8.96
N LYS A 76 14.28 7.72 9.04
CA LYS A 76 15.49 8.56 8.95
C LYS A 76 15.91 8.66 7.49
N PHE A 77 15.89 9.88 6.96
CA PHE A 77 16.31 10.20 5.60
C PHE A 77 17.80 10.53 5.61
N GLU A 78 18.63 9.57 5.24
CA GLU A 78 20.07 9.79 5.14
C GLU A 78 20.44 10.35 3.77
N ILE A 79 21.22 11.43 3.77
CA ILE A 79 21.74 12.04 2.54
C ILE A 79 23.04 11.33 2.18
N THR A 80 22.99 10.49 1.16
CA THR A 80 24.16 9.73 0.67
C THR A 80 24.97 10.52 -0.35
N GLY A 81 26.20 10.06 -0.62
CA GLY A 81 27.06 10.66 -1.64
C GLY A 81 26.44 10.64 -3.04
N GLU A 82 25.64 9.62 -3.35
CA GLU A 82 24.92 9.48 -4.61
C GLU A 82 23.83 10.56 -4.74
N ILE A 83 23.10 10.86 -3.67
CA ILE A 83 22.09 11.93 -3.63
C ILE A 83 22.76 13.28 -3.86
N VAL A 84 23.87 13.56 -3.17
CA VAL A 84 24.63 14.81 -3.33
C VAL A 84 25.13 14.96 -4.77
N THR A 85 25.71 13.90 -5.34
CA THR A 85 26.22 13.88 -6.72
C THR A 85 25.09 14.12 -7.73
N SER A 86 23.94 13.46 -7.53
CA SER A 86 22.74 13.63 -8.37
C SER A 86 22.18 15.05 -8.28
N PHE A 87 22.16 15.64 -7.07
CA PHE A 87 21.74 17.03 -6.87
C PHE A 87 22.67 18.01 -7.57
N ILE A 88 23.99 17.87 -7.43
CA ILE A 88 24.98 18.71 -8.11
C ILE A 88 24.81 18.60 -9.64
N THR A 89 24.64 17.38 -10.15
CA THR A 89 24.43 17.14 -11.59
C THR A 89 23.15 17.84 -12.07
N MET A 90 22.06 17.70 -11.34
CA MET A 90 20.80 18.38 -11.60
C MET A 90 20.99 19.90 -11.66
N MET A 91 21.67 20.48 -10.66
CA MET A 91 21.94 21.92 -10.62
C MET A 91 22.79 22.43 -11.80
N LEU A 92 23.80 21.64 -12.21
CA LEU A 92 24.63 21.96 -13.37
C LEU A 92 23.81 21.96 -14.66
N VAL A 93 22.95 20.95 -14.87
CA VAL A 93 22.08 20.87 -16.04
C VAL A 93 21.06 22.01 -16.06
N VAL A 94 20.45 22.33 -14.91
CA VAL A 94 19.55 23.49 -14.77
C VAL A 94 20.27 24.78 -15.14
N ARG A 95 21.51 24.98 -14.65
CA ARG A 95 22.34 26.16 -14.99
C ARG A 95 22.59 26.26 -16.49
N LEU A 96 22.93 25.16 -17.15
CA LEU A 96 23.13 25.16 -18.62
C LEU A 96 21.86 25.57 -19.36
N TRP A 97 20.68 25.06 -18.94
CA TRP A 97 19.42 25.46 -19.54
C TRP A 97 19.06 26.90 -19.25
N LEU A 98 19.37 27.45 -18.08
CA LEU A 98 19.16 28.88 -17.79
C LEU A 98 20.00 29.80 -18.68
N GLN A 99 21.17 29.35 -19.13
CA GLN A 99 22.04 30.11 -20.06
C GLN A 99 21.60 29.95 -21.53
N SER A 100 20.78 28.92 -21.84
CA SER A 100 20.31 28.71 -23.20
C SER A 100 19.33 29.80 -23.66
N ARG A 101 19.21 29.98 -24.97
CA ARG A 101 18.19 30.89 -25.53
C ARG A 101 16.79 30.31 -25.29
N GLU A 102 15.86 31.17 -24.84
CA GLU A 102 14.47 30.76 -24.71
C GLU A 102 13.80 30.70 -26.08
N TYR A 103 13.44 29.52 -26.51
CA TYR A 103 12.61 29.31 -27.70
C TYR A 103 11.13 29.17 -27.28
N ARG A 104 10.25 29.95 -27.93
CA ARG A 104 8.79 29.93 -27.73
C ARG A 104 8.08 29.53 -29.00
N PHE A 105 7.25 28.50 -28.97
CA PHE A 105 6.49 28.01 -30.14
C PHE A 105 5.40 29.00 -30.58
N ALA A 106 4.76 29.67 -29.61
CA ALA A 106 3.69 30.63 -29.87
C ALA A 106 3.87 31.92 -29.07
N ARG A 107 3.61 33.07 -29.70
CA ARG A 107 3.67 34.40 -29.06
C ARG A 107 2.27 34.90 -28.67
N LYS A 108 1.29 34.81 -29.62
CA LYS A 108 -0.10 35.24 -29.39
C LYS A 108 -0.87 34.31 -28.45
N THR A 109 -1.72 34.83 -27.60
CA THR A 109 -2.50 34.06 -26.61
C THR A 109 -3.35 32.98 -27.28
N ARG A 110 -4.06 33.31 -28.37
CA ARG A 110 -4.83 32.32 -29.15
C ARG A 110 -3.98 31.12 -29.58
N ASN A 111 -2.79 31.39 -30.10
CA ASN A 111 -1.89 30.34 -30.57
C ASN A 111 -1.32 29.51 -29.41
N LYS A 112 -1.13 30.09 -28.22
CA LYS A 112 -0.76 29.33 -27.01
C LYS A 112 -1.87 28.37 -26.57
N ILE A 113 -3.13 28.80 -26.66
CA ILE A 113 -4.28 27.94 -26.35
C ILE A 113 -4.36 26.79 -27.34
N LEU A 114 -4.27 27.11 -28.66
CA LEU A 114 -4.26 26.08 -29.69
C LEU A 114 -3.10 25.08 -29.52
N LEU A 115 -1.92 25.55 -29.15
CA LEU A 115 -0.76 24.69 -28.87
C LEU A 115 -1.00 23.76 -27.72
N ARG A 116 -1.64 24.22 -26.62
CA ARG A 116 -1.98 23.39 -25.48
C ARG A 116 -3.06 22.35 -25.81
N VAL A 117 -4.05 22.73 -26.61
CA VAL A 117 -5.08 21.80 -27.10
C VAL A 117 -4.44 20.73 -27.99
N ALA A 118 -3.54 21.12 -28.91
CA ALA A 118 -2.80 20.18 -29.73
C ALA A 118 -1.89 19.26 -28.90
N ALA A 119 -1.22 19.80 -27.87
CA ALA A 119 -0.42 19.01 -26.96
C ALA A 119 -1.28 17.99 -26.17
N ALA A 120 -2.46 18.39 -25.71
CA ALA A 120 -3.40 17.50 -25.03
C ALA A 120 -3.92 16.40 -25.96
N ALA A 121 -4.28 16.74 -27.20
CA ALA A 121 -4.72 15.77 -28.21
C ALA A 121 -3.59 14.77 -28.55
N LEU A 122 -2.36 15.26 -28.71
CA LEU A 122 -1.19 14.41 -28.95
C LEU A 122 -0.91 13.50 -27.75
N MET A 123 -1.02 14.02 -26.53
CA MET A 123 -0.85 13.22 -25.30
C MET A 123 -1.92 12.13 -25.19
N LEU A 124 -3.18 12.45 -25.51
CA LEU A 124 -4.26 11.45 -25.55
C LEU A 124 -3.98 10.39 -26.60
N GLY A 125 -3.56 10.76 -27.82
CA GLY A 125 -3.18 9.82 -28.87
C GLY A 125 -2.02 8.90 -28.44
N THR A 126 -1.01 9.47 -27.79
CA THR A 126 0.12 8.70 -27.25
C THR A 126 -0.33 7.76 -26.11
N TYR A 127 -1.25 8.22 -25.24
CA TYR A 127 -1.81 7.38 -24.20
C TYR A 127 -2.61 6.20 -24.78
N LEU A 128 -3.43 6.44 -25.80
CA LEU A 128 -4.16 5.37 -26.50
C LEU A 128 -3.22 4.39 -27.19
N ALA A 129 -2.16 4.88 -27.83
CA ALA A 129 -1.12 4.03 -28.40
C ALA A 129 -0.40 3.21 -27.33
N TYR A 130 -0.06 3.83 -26.18
CA TYR A 130 0.55 3.17 -25.03
C TYR A 130 -0.36 2.05 -24.46
N MET A 131 -1.66 2.27 -24.36
CA MET A 131 -2.61 1.27 -23.88
C MET A 131 -2.65 0.02 -24.78
N ASN A 132 -2.42 0.18 -26.10
CA ASN A 132 -2.36 -0.93 -27.05
C ASN A 132 -0.93 -1.51 -27.22
N LEU A 133 0.09 -0.88 -26.66
CA LEU A 133 1.48 -1.30 -26.80
C LEU A 133 1.74 -2.61 -26.06
N ASN A 134 2.25 -3.62 -26.74
CA ASN A 134 2.75 -4.82 -26.11
C ASN A 134 4.27 -4.71 -25.88
N TRP A 135 4.64 -4.34 -24.66
CA TRP A 135 6.03 -4.12 -24.28
C TRP A 135 6.92 -5.32 -24.52
N ASN A 136 6.41 -6.54 -24.34
CA ASN A 136 7.18 -7.75 -24.57
C ASN A 136 7.37 -8.01 -26.07
N ALA A 137 6.29 -7.96 -26.85
CA ALA A 137 6.38 -8.24 -28.28
C ALA A 137 7.21 -7.21 -29.05
N GLU A 138 7.07 -5.93 -28.70
CA GLU A 138 7.69 -4.83 -29.46
C GLU A 138 9.13 -4.54 -29.01
N PHE A 139 9.41 -4.66 -27.72
CA PHE A 139 10.70 -4.24 -27.14
C PHE A 139 11.39 -5.32 -26.33
N GLY A 140 10.80 -6.50 -26.16
CA GLY A 140 11.34 -7.57 -25.32
C GLY A 140 11.34 -7.21 -23.82
N VAL A 141 10.47 -6.25 -23.40
CA VAL A 141 10.34 -5.84 -22.00
C VAL A 141 9.30 -6.71 -21.30
N ILE A 142 9.76 -7.60 -20.45
CA ILE A 142 8.90 -8.46 -19.64
C ILE A 142 8.67 -7.77 -18.29
N SER A 143 7.42 -7.39 -18.02
CA SER A 143 7.04 -6.79 -16.73
C SER A 143 6.87 -7.89 -15.69
N ASP A 144 7.83 -7.99 -14.77
CA ASP A 144 7.70 -8.87 -13.61
C ASP A 144 6.85 -8.13 -12.55
N LEU A 145 5.58 -8.47 -12.49
CA LEU A 145 4.64 -7.84 -11.57
C LEU A 145 4.83 -8.29 -10.13
N TRP A 146 5.51 -9.41 -9.92
CA TRP A 146 5.88 -9.91 -8.59
C TRP A 146 7.25 -9.40 -8.10
N ASN A 147 8.05 -8.85 -9.01
CA ASN A 147 9.30 -8.18 -8.66
C ASN A 147 9.55 -6.96 -9.57
N PRO A 148 8.80 -5.87 -9.39
CA PRO A 148 8.96 -4.66 -10.21
C PRO A 148 10.38 -4.08 -10.14
N ALA A 149 11.07 -4.22 -9.02
CA ALA A 149 12.46 -3.78 -8.87
C ALA A 149 13.42 -4.51 -9.83
N LYS A 150 13.15 -5.78 -10.13
CA LYS A 150 13.90 -6.55 -11.14
C LYS A 150 13.65 -5.97 -12.54
N THR A 151 12.40 -5.67 -12.87
CA THR A 151 12.03 -5.01 -14.13
C THR A 151 12.77 -3.68 -14.28
N TYR A 152 12.79 -2.84 -13.24
CA TYR A 152 13.48 -1.54 -13.27
C TYR A 152 14.99 -1.67 -13.43
N ARG A 153 15.60 -2.64 -12.75
CA ARG A 153 17.05 -2.90 -12.91
C ARG A 153 17.42 -3.42 -14.30
N GLN A 154 16.54 -4.23 -14.88
CA GLN A 154 16.80 -4.89 -16.17
C GLN A 154 16.57 -3.96 -17.36
N TYR A 155 15.53 -3.11 -17.31
CA TYR A 155 15.07 -2.30 -18.44
C TYR A 155 15.22 -0.79 -18.22
N GLY A 156 15.67 -0.36 -17.06
CA GLY A 156 15.73 1.03 -16.61
C GLY A 156 14.43 1.50 -15.95
N THR A 157 14.57 2.43 -15.02
CA THR A 157 13.47 2.87 -14.14
C THR A 157 12.29 3.45 -14.93
N THR A 158 12.55 4.32 -15.93
CA THR A 158 11.48 4.96 -16.70
C THR A 158 10.69 3.96 -17.54
N VAL A 159 11.37 3.08 -18.26
CA VAL A 159 10.74 2.03 -19.08
C VAL A 159 10.03 1.02 -18.18
N GLY A 160 10.71 0.54 -17.13
CA GLY A 160 10.15 -0.42 -16.20
C GLY A 160 8.91 0.10 -15.49
N PHE A 161 8.95 1.33 -14.96
CA PHE A 161 7.80 1.97 -14.35
C PHE A 161 6.64 2.11 -15.34
N THR A 162 6.92 2.59 -16.56
CA THR A 162 5.89 2.75 -17.59
C THR A 162 5.29 1.41 -18.00
N ALA A 163 6.11 0.37 -18.16
CA ALA A 163 5.63 -0.96 -18.53
C ALA A 163 4.77 -1.60 -17.43
N VAL A 164 5.18 -1.48 -16.15
CA VAL A 164 4.43 -2.01 -15.00
C VAL A 164 3.14 -1.24 -14.78
N ALA A 165 3.14 0.09 -14.94
CA ALA A 165 1.96 0.95 -14.74
C ALA A 165 0.76 0.53 -15.62
N LYS A 166 0.99 -0.10 -16.77
CA LYS A 166 -0.07 -0.63 -17.63
C LYS A 166 -0.92 -1.69 -16.93
N TYR A 167 -0.32 -2.46 -16.03
CA TYR A 167 -0.97 -3.59 -15.35
C TYR A 167 -1.63 -3.21 -14.02
N MET A 168 -1.69 -1.92 -13.68
CA MET A 168 -2.45 -1.46 -12.51
C MET A 168 -3.95 -1.74 -12.62
N ARG A 169 -4.48 -1.77 -13.82
CA ARG A 169 -5.87 -2.12 -14.08
C ARG A 169 -5.98 -3.62 -14.30
N LEU A 170 -6.71 -4.29 -13.39
CA LEU A 170 -7.08 -5.68 -13.62
C LEU A 170 -7.99 -5.76 -14.85
N THR A 171 -7.59 -6.57 -15.81
CA THR A 171 -8.45 -6.91 -16.94
C THR A 171 -9.05 -8.28 -16.69
N PRO A 172 -10.38 -8.44 -16.86
CA PRO A 172 -10.99 -9.76 -16.74
C PRO A 172 -10.29 -10.75 -17.68
N PRO A 173 -10.10 -12.01 -17.30
CA PRO A 173 -9.59 -13.04 -18.20
C PRO A 173 -10.56 -13.27 -19.37
N ASP A 174 -10.03 -13.83 -20.47
CA ASP A 174 -10.86 -14.20 -21.61
C ASP A 174 -11.95 -15.18 -21.19
N GLY A 175 -13.18 -14.92 -21.62
CA GLY A 175 -14.36 -15.72 -21.25
C GLY A 175 -15.00 -15.34 -19.92
N TYR A 176 -14.47 -14.33 -19.20
CA TYR A 176 -15.09 -13.87 -17.95
C TYR A 176 -16.51 -13.34 -18.20
N SER A 177 -17.47 -13.98 -17.55
CA SER A 177 -18.84 -13.51 -17.47
C SER A 177 -19.43 -13.79 -16.09
N LYS A 178 -20.47 -13.03 -15.71
CA LYS A 178 -21.15 -13.26 -14.42
C LYS A 178 -21.77 -14.67 -14.37
N ASP A 179 -22.31 -15.13 -15.50
CA ASP A 179 -22.94 -16.45 -15.60
C ASP A 179 -21.92 -17.58 -15.43
N GLU A 180 -20.71 -17.43 -15.99
CA GLU A 180 -19.62 -18.40 -15.83
C GLU A 180 -19.14 -18.47 -14.38
N VAL A 181 -18.94 -17.31 -13.72
CA VAL A 181 -18.57 -17.25 -12.30
C VAL A 181 -19.65 -17.89 -11.42
N THR A 182 -20.92 -17.63 -11.71
CA THR A 182 -22.05 -18.27 -10.98
C THR A 182 -22.05 -19.78 -11.19
N ALA A 183 -21.83 -20.26 -12.41
CA ALA A 183 -21.76 -21.69 -12.70
C ALA A 183 -20.60 -22.40 -11.97
N ILE A 184 -19.43 -21.74 -11.86
CA ILE A 184 -18.29 -22.25 -11.09
C ILE A 184 -18.67 -22.31 -9.59
N ALA A 185 -19.29 -21.26 -9.05
CA ALA A 185 -19.72 -21.22 -7.65
C ALA A 185 -20.73 -22.33 -7.34
N ASP A 186 -21.75 -22.51 -8.18
CA ASP A 186 -22.76 -23.57 -8.04
C ASP A 186 -22.15 -24.98 -8.10
N THR A 187 -21.10 -25.15 -8.90
CA THR A 187 -20.40 -26.45 -9.01
C THR A 187 -19.59 -26.71 -7.74
N SER A 188 -18.86 -25.70 -7.24
CA SER A 188 -18.08 -25.80 -6.00
C SER A 188 -18.98 -26.07 -4.79
N GLU A 189 -20.16 -25.44 -4.71
CA GLU A 189 -21.12 -25.73 -3.64
C GLU A 189 -21.66 -27.18 -3.69
N LYS A 190 -21.85 -27.74 -4.87
CA LYS A 190 -22.29 -29.13 -5.02
C LYS A 190 -21.20 -30.11 -4.61
N GLU A 191 -19.96 -29.83 -4.93
CA GLU A 191 -18.81 -30.64 -4.55
C GLU A 191 -18.55 -30.58 -3.03
N THR A 192 -18.69 -29.41 -2.42
CA THR A 192 -18.50 -29.20 -0.98
C THR A 192 -19.60 -29.89 -0.14
N LYS A 193 -20.83 -29.97 -0.66
CA LYS A 193 -21.94 -30.66 0.04
C LYS A 193 -21.73 -32.18 0.20
N THR A 194 -20.78 -32.77 -0.50
CA THR A 194 -20.47 -34.21 -0.40
C THR A 194 -19.57 -34.53 0.81
N GLU A 195 -18.90 -33.56 1.41
CA GLU A 195 -18.04 -33.74 2.61
C GLU A 195 -18.42 -32.79 3.76
N ASP A 196 -19.71 -32.71 4.09
CA ASP A 196 -20.12 -31.89 5.23
C ASP A 196 -19.80 -32.61 6.54
N LEU A 197 -18.53 -32.51 6.97
CA LEU A 197 -18.04 -32.97 8.26
C LEU A 197 -18.69 -32.26 9.46
N ARG A 198 -19.58 -31.28 9.20
CA ARG A 198 -20.25 -30.46 10.22
C ARG A 198 -21.56 -31.12 10.74
N LYS A 199 -22.08 -32.11 10.02
CA LYS A 199 -23.40 -32.66 10.35
C LYS A 199 -23.49 -33.40 11.68
N ASP A 200 -22.38 -33.91 12.20
CA ASP A 200 -22.40 -34.70 13.43
C ASP A 200 -22.35 -33.89 14.72
N ASN A 201 -22.10 -32.56 14.66
CA ASN A 201 -21.94 -31.71 15.86
C ASN A 201 -22.77 -30.41 15.86
N ALA A 202 -23.64 -30.19 14.89
CA ALA A 202 -24.32 -28.90 14.72
C ALA A 202 -25.34 -28.57 15.83
N ASP A 203 -25.85 -29.56 16.52
CA ASP A 203 -26.95 -29.39 17.49
C ASP A 203 -26.52 -29.04 18.90
N SER A 204 -25.23 -28.92 19.20
CA SER A 204 -24.73 -28.72 20.56
C SER A 204 -23.63 -27.69 20.76
N VAL A 205 -23.23 -26.96 19.74
CA VAL A 205 -22.17 -25.96 19.89
C VAL A 205 -22.76 -24.65 20.39
N THR A 206 -22.45 -24.28 21.62
CA THR A 206 -22.73 -22.94 22.15
C THR A 206 -21.87 -21.93 21.41
N PRO A 207 -22.44 -20.88 20.83
CA PRO A 207 -21.66 -19.82 20.21
C PRO A 207 -20.64 -19.25 21.19
N VAL A 208 -19.39 -19.12 20.77
CA VAL A 208 -18.29 -18.57 21.57
C VAL A 208 -17.84 -17.26 21.00
N ASN A 209 -17.28 -16.40 21.84
CA ASN A 209 -16.64 -15.16 21.35
C ASN A 209 -15.41 -15.51 20.49
N ILE A 210 -15.25 -14.78 19.40
CA ILE A 210 -14.11 -14.93 18.49
C ILE A 210 -13.28 -13.65 18.56
N ILE A 211 -12.05 -13.75 19.02
CA ILE A 211 -11.09 -12.66 19.09
C ILE A 211 -9.96 -12.98 18.11
N ALA A 212 -9.83 -12.18 17.05
CA ALA A 212 -8.75 -12.30 16.09
C ALA A 212 -7.75 -11.17 16.32
N ILE A 213 -6.51 -11.52 16.65
CA ILE A 213 -5.42 -10.57 16.88
C ILE A 213 -4.41 -10.70 15.77
N MET A 214 -4.26 -9.65 14.97
CA MET A 214 -3.20 -9.54 13.99
C MET A 214 -2.03 -8.80 14.60
N ASN A 215 -1.07 -9.56 15.11
CA ASN A 215 0.15 -9.01 15.72
C ASN A 215 1.18 -8.75 14.61
N GLU A 216 1.18 -7.55 14.07
CA GLU A 216 2.05 -7.16 12.96
C GLU A 216 3.51 -6.97 13.41
N SER A 217 4.44 -7.13 12.45
CA SER A 217 5.88 -7.07 12.70
C SER A 217 6.37 -8.07 13.76
N TRP A 218 5.56 -9.06 14.07
CA TRP A 218 5.88 -10.15 14.98
C TRP A 218 6.27 -11.41 14.19
N PHE A 219 7.31 -12.11 14.65
CA PHE A 219 7.90 -13.20 13.90
C PHE A 219 8.65 -14.17 14.80
N ASP A 220 8.45 -15.46 14.60
CA ASP A 220 9.22 -16.49 15.28
C ASP A 220 10.54 -16.73 14.52
N TYR A 221 11.65 -16.26 15.08
CA TYR A 221 12.98 -16.39 14.49
C TYR A 221 13.41 -17.83 14.25
N ARG A 222 12.83 -18.81 14.97
CA ARG A 222 13.10 -20.24 14.75
C ARG A 222 12.63 -20.73 13.39
N SER A 223 11.73 -20.03 12.74
CA SER A 223 11.26 -20.35 11.39
C SER A 223 12.31 -20.10 10.30
N VAL A 224 13.34 -19.29 10.58
CA VAL A 224 14.41 -18.95 9.61
C VAL A 224 15.80 -19.43 10.04
N GLY A 225 15.93 -20.01 11.22
CA GLY A 225 17.24 -20.48 11.72
C GLY A 225 17.16 -21.00 13.13
N ASP A 226 18.33 -21.16 13.75
CA ASP A 226 18.48 -21.55 15.16
C ASP A 226 19.14 -20.39 15.93
N PRO A 227 18.37 -19.35 16.31
CA PRO A 227 18.88 -18.20 17.01
C PRO A 227 19.31 -18.58 18.42
N GLN A 228 20.54 -18.22 18.78
CA GLN A 228 21.03 -18.37 20.15
C GLN A 228 20.69 -17.11 20.93
N THR A 229 19.85 -17.23 21.94
CA THR A 229 19.43 -16.13 22.79
C THR A 229 19.83 -16.43 24.25
N SER A 230 20.10 -15.40 25.05
CA SER A 230 20.41 -15.54 26.48
C SER A 230 19.24 -16.06 27.30
N GLU A 231 18.01 -15.75 26.85
CA GLU A 231 16.75 -16.16 27.46
C GLU A 231 15.74 -16.54 26.37
N SER A 232 14.68 -17.28 26.75
CA SER A 232 13.56 -17.49 25.82
C SER A 232 12.91 -16.15 25.47
N TYR A 233 12.74 -15.88 24.19
CA TYR A 233 12.12 -14.63 23.71
C TYR A 233 10.60 -14.74 23.52
N MET A 234 10.02 -15.94 23.66
CA MET A 234 8.57 -16.20 23.62
C MET A 234 8.10 -17.11 24.74
N PRO A 235 8.44 -16.82 26.01
CA PRO A 235 8.20 -17.76 27.12
C PRO A 235 6.70 -18.07 27.32
N PHE A 236 5.84 -17.07 27.14
CA PHE A 236 4.39 -17.25 27.27
C PHE A 236 3.86 -18.17 26.17
N LEU A 237 4.12 -17.91 24.92
CA LEU A 237 3.64 -18.75 23.82
C LEU A 237 4.20 -20.16 23.87
N ASP A 238 5.44 -20.32 24.32
CA ASP A 238 6.06 -21.63 24.50
C ASP A 238 5.39 -22.43 25.64
N SER A 239 4.90 -21.75 26.69
CA SER A 239 4.21 -22.36 27.80
C SER A 239 2.80 -22.86 27.48
N LEU A 240 2.17 -22.37 26.41
CA LEU A 240 0.84 -22.79 26.01
C LEU A 240 0.88 -24.20 25.41
N THR A 241 0.23 -25.18 26.12
CA THR A 241 0.25 -26.60 25.74
C THR A 241 -1.15 -27.21 25.62
N GLU A 242 -2.18 -26.59 26.22
CA GLU A 242 -3.55 -27.11 26.25
C GLU A 242 -4.50 -26.17 25.49
N ASN A 243 -5.47 -26.73 24.77
CA ASN A 243 -6.48 -26.01 24.00
C ASN A 243 -5.87 -25.03 22.97
N ILE A 244 -4.76 -25.40 22.37
CA ILE A 244 -4.03 -24.57 21.42
C ILE A 244 -3.67 -25.34 20.15
N ILE A 245 -3.74 -24.67 19.03
CA ILE A 245 -3.18 -25.10 17.76
C ILE A 245 -2.09 -24.10 17.36
N LYS A 246 -0.86 -24.58 17.14
CA LYS A 246 0.27 -23.79 16.67
C LYS A 246 0.63 -24.19 15.25
N GLY A 247 0.99 -23.21 14.41
CA GLY A 247 1.38 -23.47 13.03
C GLY A 247 2.03 -22.25 12.39
N HIS A 248 2.44 -22.40 11.14
CA HIS A 248 2.99 -21.33 10.33
C HIS A 248 2.01 -20.98 9.23
N THR A 249 1.73 -19.70 9.07
CA THR A 249 0.90 -19.19 7.97
C THR A 249 1.80 -18.48 6.97
N LEU A 250 1.69 -18.87 5.70
CA LEU A 250 2.34 -18.14 4.61
C LEU A 250 1.43 -16.99 4.17
N THR A 251 1.99 -15.79 4.14
CA THR A 251 1.31 -14.61 3.59
C THR A 251 1.95 -14.23 2.27
N CYS A 252 1.15 -13.72 1.33
CA CYS A 252 1.66 -13.20 0.06
C CYS A 252 2.23 -11.78 0.19
N THR A 253 2.24 -11.23 1.41
CA THR A 253 2.72 -9.88 1.70
C THR A 253 4.21 -9.91 2.01
N LYS A 254 4.94 -8.96 1.42
CA LYS A 254 6.37 -8.77 1.63
C LYS A 254 6.64 -7.32 2.01
N GLY A 255 7.37 -7.12 3.10
CA GLY A 255 7.90 -5.81 3.46
C GLY A 255 6.84 -4.74 3.78
N GLY A 256 5.92 -4.99 4.70
CA GLY A 256 4.83 -4.09 5.05
C GLY A 256 3.58 -4.29 4.19
N GLY A 257 2.52 -3.54 4.46
CA GLY A 257 1.25 -3.67 3.76
C GLY A 257 0.25 -4.55 4.51
N THR A 258 0.06 -4.27 5.82
CA THR A 258 -0.87 -4.90 6.75
C THR A 258 -2.23 -5.19 6.15
N ALA A 259 -2.80 -4.22 5.42
CA ALA A 259 -4.10 -4.35 4.77
C ALA A 259 -4.22 -5.55 3.81
N LYS A 260 -3.11 -6.01 3.24
CA LYS A 260 -3.10 -7.20 2.36
C LYS A 260 -3.30 -8.47 3.16
N THR A 261 -2.61 -8.61 4.29
CA THR A 261 -2.74 -9.76 5.18
C THR A 261 -4.11 -9.77 5.88
N GLU A 262 -4.60 -8.59 6.29
CA GLU A 262 -5.98 -8.44 6.77
C GLU A 262 -6.99 -8.93 5.73
N TYR A 263 -6.82 -8.51 4.45
CA TYR A 263 -7.68 -8.94 3.35
C TYR A 263 -7.67 -10.46 3.18
N GLU A 264 -6.48 -11.09 3.14
CA GLU A 264 -6.36 -12.54 3.01
C GLU A 264 -7.07 -13.27 4.16
N PHE A 265 -6.91 -12.79 5.39
CA PHE A 265 -7.55 -13.36 6.56
C PHE A 265 -9.08 -13.19 6.55
N LEU A 266 -9.53 -11.95 6.29
CA LEU A 266 -10.96 -11.62 6.38
C LEU A 266 -11.79 -12.19 5.23
N THR A 267 -11.20 -12.37 4.04
CA THR A 267 -11.95 -12.83 2.86
C THR A 267 -11.64 -14.26 2.44
N GLY A 268 -10.52 -14.83 2.90
CA GLY A 268 -10.02 -16.11 2.40
C GLY A 268 -9.43 -16.03 0.98
N ASN A 269 -9.38 -14.85 0.36
CA ASN A 269 -8.83 -14.67 -0.98
C ASN A 269 -7.33 -14.38 -0.91
N SER A 270 -6.55 -15.02 -1.78
CA SER A 270 -5.11 -14.79 -1.81
C SER A 270 -4.71 -13.56 -2.63
N MET A 271 -3.76 -12.80 -2.11
CA MET A 271 -3.10 -11.72 -2.84
C MET A 271 -2.16 -12.20 -3.95
N SER A 272 -1.89 -13.52 -4.04
CA SER A 272 -0.97 -14.08 -5.05
C SER A 272 -1.44 -13.87 -6.49
N SER A 273 -2.73 -13.71 -6.72
CA SER A 273 -3.32 -13.40 -8.02
C SER A 273 -3.35 -11.90 -8.36
N MET A 274 -2.98 -11.03 -7.42
CA MET A 274 -2.95 -9.59 -7.61
C MET A 274 -1.55 -9.11 -7.96
N PRO A 275 -1.41 -8.03 -8.75
CA PRO A 275 -0.11 -7.42 -8.99
C PRO A 275 0.56 -7.01 -7.67
N ILE A 276 1.86 -7.24 -7.55
CA ILE A 276 2.65 -6.79 -6.40
C ILE A 276 2.53 -5.27 -6.28
N GLY A 277 2.40 -4.79 -5.05
CA GLY A 277 2.14 -3.39 -4.76
C GLY A 277 0.65 -3.03 -4.76
N SER A 278 -0.24 -3.90 -5.24
CA SER A 278 -1.68 -3.65 -5.13
C SER A 278 -2.07 -3.43 -3.67
N ASN A 279 -2.76 -2.34 -3.40
CA ASN A 279 -3.43 -2.11 -2.14
C ASN A 279 -4.93 -2.35 -2.35
N VAL A 280 -5.38 -3.53 -1.95
CA VAL A 280 -6.75 -3.98 -2.18
C VAL A 280 -7.76 -3.03 -1.56
N TYR A 281 -7.50 -2.59 -0.33
CA TYR A 281 -8.38 -1.69 0.41
C TYR A 281 -8.60 -0.35 -0.28
N GLN A 282 -7.58 0.18 -0.94
CA GLN A 282 -7.66 1.48 -1.62
C GLN A 282 -8.08 1.38 -3.08
N SER A 283 -7.89 0.21 -3.70
CA SER A 283 -7.99 0.09 -5.16
C SER A 283 -9.14 -0.77 -5.65
N TYR A 284 -9.62 -1.72 -4.84
CA TYR A 284 -10.53 -2.74 -5.34
C TYR A 284 -11.77 -2.98 -4.47
N ILE A 285 -11.77 -2.54 -3.20
CA ILE A 285 -12.94 -2.66 -2.33
C ILE A 285 -13.67 -1.32 -2.35
N HIS A 286 -14.87 -1.33 -2.93
CA HIS A 286 -15.74 -0.15 -3.08
C HIS A 286 -17.22 -0.51 -2.93
N SER A 287 -17.52 -1.67 -2.37
CA SER A 287 -18.86 -2.17 -2.09
C SER A 287 -18.79 -3.39 -1.20
N ASP A 288 -19.92 -3.79 -0.66
CA ASP A 288 -20.07 -4.96 0.20
C ASP A 288 -19.30 -6.18 -0.34
N GLN A 289 -18.49 -6.77 0.52
CA GLN A 289 -17.66 -7.93 0.24
C GLN A 289 -18.06 -9.11 1.13
N ALA A 290 -18.12 -10.31 0.54
CA ALA A 290 -18.19 -11.52 1.31
C ALA A 290 -16.92 -11.67 2.17
N SER A 291 -17.10 -11.83 3.47
CA SER A 291 -16.01 -11.91 4.44
C SER A 291 -16.35 -12.81 5.61
N LEU A 292 -15.35 -13.18 6.39
CA LEU A 292 -15.56 -13.85 7.68
C LEU A 292 -16.50 -13.01 8.57
N VAL A 293 -16.35 -11.68 8.56
CA VAL A 293 -17.15 -10.74 9.34
C VAL A 293 -18.61 -10.77 8.91
N SER A 294 -18.89 -10.60 7.61
CA SER A 294 -20.26 -10.65 7.08
C SER A 294 -20.92 -12.03 7.32
N THR A 295 -20.15 -13.10 7.26
CA THR A 295 -20.62 -14.45 7.57
C THR A 295 -21.03 -14.57 9.04
N LEU A 296 -20.17 -14.18 9.98
CA LEU A 296 -20.47 -14.21 11.42
C LEU A 296 -21.65 -13.32 11.77
N LYS A 297 -21.71 -12.11 11.17
CA LYS A 297 -22.85 -11.21 11.34
C LYS A 297 -24.16 -11.87 10.90
N SER A 298 -24.17 -12.59 9.80
CA SER A 298 -25.36 -13.32 9.30
C SER A 298 -25.81 -14.44 10.26
N LEU A 299 -24.89 -14.92 11.10
CA LEU A 299 -25.16 -15.91 12.16
C LEU A 299 -25.57 -15.27 13.50
N GLY A 300 -25.71 -13.94 13.55
CA GLY A 300 -26.17 -13.21 14.73
C GLY A 300 -25.05 -12.68 15.63
N TYR A 301 -23.79 -12.77 15.23
CA TYR A 301 -22.69 -12.15 15.99
C TYR A 301 -22.67 -10.64 15.84
N SER A 302 -22.40 -9.91 16.91
CA SER A 302 -21.95 -8.52 16.79
C SER A 302 -20.49 -8.47 16.34
N THR A 303 -20.16 -7.51 15.50
CA THR A 303 -18.85 -7.46 14.84
C THR A 303 -18.16 -6.12 15.08
N GLN A 304 -16.96 -6.16 15.66
CA GLN A 304 -16.20 -4.95 16.00
C GLN A 304 -14.75 -5.09 15.53
N ALA A 305 -14.19 -3.98 15.05
CA ALA A 305 -12.78 -3.86 14.72
C ALA A 305 -12.12 -2.86 15.67
N PHE A 306 -10.84 -3.09 16.00
CA PHE A 306 -10.01 -2.21 16.79
C PHE A 306 -8.63 -2.06 16.13
N HIS A 307 -8.13 -0.81 16.09
CA HIS A 307 -6.79 -0.53 15.58
C HIS A 307 -6.19 0.68 16.31
N PRO A 308 -5.07 0.52 17.04
CA PRO A 308 -4.52 1.56 17.92
C PRO A 308 -3.75 2.66 17.19
N TYR A 309 -4.13 2.95 15.96
CA TYR A 309 -3.53 4.00 15.15
C TYR A 309 -4.62 4.79 14.40
N TYR A 310 -4.23 5.72 13.52
CA TYR A 310 -5.17 6.59 12.83
C TYR A 310 -6.23 5.82 12.04
N LYS A 311 -7.47 6.31 12.17
CA LYS A 311 -8.68 5.66 11.65
C LYS A 311 -8.68 5.52 10.13
N ASP A 312 -8.20 6.53 9.43
CA ASP A 312 -8.21 6.62 7.97
C ASP A 312 -7.10 5.79 7.28
N GLY A 313 -6.18 5.21 8.06
CA GLY A 313 -5.13 4.36 7.54
C GLY A 313 -5.66 3.23 6.66
N TRP A 314 -5.17 3.14 5.42
CA TRP A 314 -5.57 2.15 4.42
C TRP A 314 -7.04 2.23 3.97
N ASN A 315 -7.75 3.34 4.19
CA ASN A 315 -9.20 3.47 3.92
C ASN A 315 -10.08 2.51 4.75
N ARG A 316 -9.63 2.13 5.95
CA ARG A 316 -10.33 1.17 6.82
C ARG A 316 -11.78 1.53 7.14
N PRO A 317 -12.16 2.81 7.37
CA PRO A 317 -13.55 3.14 7.68
C PRO A 317 -14.55 2.65 6.64
N GLU A 318 -14.25 2.82 5.36
CA GLU A 318 -15.08 2.35 4.25
C GLU A 318 -15.00 0.83 4.12
N VAL A 319 -13.78 0.31 4.04
CA VAL A 319 -13.52 -1.13 3.81
C VAL A 319 -14.07 -2.02 4.92
N TYR A 320 -13.96 -1.60 6.19
CA TYR A 320 -14.51 -2.37 7.30
C TYR A 320 -16.03 -2.35 7.30
N THR A 321 -16.64 -1.27 6.84
CA THR A 321 -18.09 -1.22 6.59
C THR A 321 -18.48 -2.22 5.50
N ASP A 322 -17.76 -2.23 4.39
CA ASP A 322 -17.97 -3.15 3.25
C ASP A 322 -17.75 -4.64 3.65
N PHE A 323 -16.88 -4.92 4.63
CA PHE A 323 -16.70 -6.25 5.21
C PHE A 323 -17.80 -6.65 6.20
N GLY A 324 -18.60 -5.71 6.69
CA GLY A 324 -19.71 -5.97 7.59
C GLY A 324 -19.45 -5.68 9.06
N PHE A 325 -18.34 -5.05 9.44
CA PHE A 325 -18.13 -4.58 10.80
C PHE A 325 -19.19 -3.55 11.20
N GLU A 326 -19.78 -3.73 12.39
CA GLU A 326 -20.78 -2.81 12.95
C GLU A 326 -20.12 -1.62 13.65
N LYS A 327 -18.92 -1.82 14.17
CA LYS A 327 -18.15 -0.78 14.86
C LYS A 327 -16.66 -0.89 14.50
N TYR A 328 -16.03 0.25 14.32
CA TYR A 328 -14.59 0.36 14.21
C TYR A 328 -14.07 1.42 15.20
N THR A 329 -13.19 1.00 16.09
CA THR A 329 -12.57 1.84 17.11
C THR A 329 -11.09 2.04 16.74
N ALA A 330 -10.65 3.29 16.70
CA ALA A 330 -9.28 3.67 16.38
C ALA A 330 -8.76 4.69 17.42
N ILE A 331 -7.52 5.16 17.29
CA ILE A 331 -6.87 6.04 18.26
C ILE A 331 -7.68 7.30 18.55
N GLU A 332 -8.38 7.86 17.57
CA GLU A 332 -9.25 9.03 17.70
C GLU A 332 -10.46 8.81 18.60
N ASP A 333 -10.83 7.57 18.86
CA ASP A 333 -11.98 7.23 19.69
C ASP A 333 -11.62 7.15 21.19
N PHE A 334 -10.33 7.13 21.55
CA PHE A 334 -9.87 7.01 22.94
C PHE A 334 -8.77 8.00 23.35
N ILE A 335 -8.23 8.80 22.43
CA ILE A 335 -7.33 9.90 22.73
C ILE A 335 -7.94 11.21 22.27
N ASP A 336 -7.82 12.26 23.09
CA ASP A 336 -8.34 13.58 22.75
C ASP A 336 -7.71 14.13 21.48
N ASN A 337 -8.53 14.68 20.60
CA ASN A 337 -8.10 15.24 19.32
C ASN A 337 -7.02 16.32 19.45
N ASP A 338 -7.09 17.16 20.48
CA ASP A 338 -6.09 18.21 20.71
C ASP A 338 -4.69 17.64 20.94
N ILE A 339 -4.60 16.49 21.61
CA ILE A 339 -3.33 15.77 21.84
C ILE A 339 -2.85 15.15 20.53
N LEU A 340 -3.75 14.53 19.76
CA LEU A 340 -3.42 13.93 18.47
C LEU A 340 -2.94 14.98 17.46
N GLU A 341 -3.57 16.15 17.41
CA GLU A 341 -3.13 17.26 16.55
C GLU A 341 -1.75 17.78 16.93
N THR A 342 -1.44 17.88 18.23
CA THR A 342 -0.09 18.24 18.69
C THR A 342 0.95 17.22 18.23
N TYR A 343 0.63 15.93 18.34
CA TYR A 343 1.50 14.86 17.83
C TYR A 343 1.74 14.96 16.31
N LYS A 344 0.69 15.19 15.52
CA LYS A 344 0.79 15.35 14.06
C LYS A 344 1.65 16.55 13.65
N GLN A 345 1.55 17.66 14.38
CA GLN A 345 2.26 18.89 14.04
C GLN A 345 3.74 18.87 14.42
N ASN A 346 4.08 18.36 15.59
CA ASN A 346 5.43 18.44 16.14
C ASN A 346 6.25 17.15 15.96
N ASN A 347 5.58 16.00 15.82
CA ASN A 347 6.21 14.67 15.73
C ASN A 347 7.27 14.42 16.84
N GLU A 348 7.20 15.15 17.95
CA GLU A 348 8.10 15.05 19.10
C GLU A 348 7.49 14.11 20.14
N ALA A 349 8.10 12.94 20.30
CA ALA A 349 7.60 11.89 21.17
C ALA A 349 7.53 12.31 22.66
N GLU A 350 8.45 13.18 23.11
CA GLU A 350 8.49 13.64 24.50
C GLU A 350 7.30 14.53 24.83
N GLU A 351 7.01 15.55 24.01
CA GLU A 351 5.89 16.47 24.24
C GLU A 351 4.54 15.71 24.21
N TYR A 352 4.39 14.76 23.29
CA TYR A 352 3.21 13.93 23.20
C TYR A 352 3.04 13.01 24.42
N ALA A 353 4.12 12.42 24.91
CA ALA A 353 4.11 11.60 26.11
C ALA A 353 3.73 12.41 27.38
N ASP A 354 4.24 13.63 27.51
CA ASP A 354 3.92 14.54 28.62
C ASP A 354 2.44 14.94 28.61
N LEU A 355 1.89 15.23 27.42
CA LEU A 355 0.47 15.56 27.27
C LEU A 355 -0.43 14.37 27.64
N LEU A 356 -0.07 13.15 27.21
CA LEU A 356 -0.79 11.94 27.56
C LEU A 356 -0.71 11.64 29.04
N GLU A 357 0.46 11.74 29.68
CA GLU A 357 0.60 11.51 31.11
C GLU A 357 -0.15 12.56 31.94
N ALA A 358 -0.16 13.82 31.49
CA ALA A 358 -0.94 14.87 32.16
C ALA A 358 -2.46 14.65 32.07
N LYS A 359 -2.94 14.12 30.94
CA LYS A 359 -4.37 13.87 30.72
C LYS A 359 -4.84 12.53 31.28
N TYR A 360 -4.01 11.51 31.18
CA TYR A 360 -4.29 10.12 31.55
C TYR A 360 -3.22 9.57 32.52
N PRO A 361 -3.11 10.13 33.74
CA PRO A 361 -1.98 9.86 34.64
C PRO A 361 -1.91 8.37 35.03
N GLY A 362 -0.70 7.82 34.95
CA GLY A 362 -0.39 6.44 35.36
C GLY A 362 -0.88 5.34 34.42
N GLN A 363 -1.39 5.68 33.24
CA GLN A 363 -1.87 4.67 32.31
C GLN A 363 -0.80 4.03 31.43
N ASN A 364 0.42 4.60 31.39
CA ASN A 364 1.54 4.08 30.57
C ASN A 364 1.14 3.78 29.11
N MET A 365 0.46 4.73 28.49
CA MET A 365 -0.17 4.54 27.19
C MET A 365 0.83 4.32 26.05
N LEU A 366 2.08 4.78 26.21
CA LEU A 366 3.07 4.76 25.15
C LEU A 366 4.24 3.80 25.41
N LEU A 367 4.68 3.15 24.33
CA LEU A 367 6.01 2.58 24.23
C LEU A 367 6.73 3.30 23.09
N ARG A 368 7.78 4.07 23.43
CA ARG A 368 8.40 5.03 22.51
C ARG A 368 7.39 6.13 22.12
N ARG A 369 6.92 6.13 20.87
CA ARG A 369 5.92 7.09 20.35
C ARG A 369 4.60 6.43 19.93
N PHE A 370 4.49 5.14 20.06
CA PHE A 370 3.29 4.37 19.68
C PHE A 370 2.50 3.98 20.93
N ILE A 371 1.21 3.76 20.74
CA ILE A 371 0.39 3.14 21.80
C ILE A 371 1.00 1.79 22.13
N SER A 372 1.14 1.51 23.41
CA SER A 372 1.73 0.25 23.89
C SER A 372 0.74 -0.90 23.78
N ASP A 373 1.25 -2.11 23.50
CA ASP A 373 0.41 -3.32 23.49
C ASP A 373 -0.31 -3.53 24.84
N ASP A 374 0.33 -3.16 25.97
CA ASP A 374 -0.29 -3.24 27.30
C ASP A 374 -1.54 -2.34 27.39
N TYR A 375 -1.50 -1.15 26.82
CA TYR A 375 -2.66 -0.27 26.80
C TYR A 375 -3.73 -0.76 25.80
N ASP A 376 -3.32 -1.25 24.63
CA ASP A 376 -4.21 -1.83 23.65
C ASP A 376 -5.03 -2.98 24.22
N PHE A 377 -4.39 -3.90 24.94
CA PHE A 377 -5.09 -5.02 25.57
C PHE A 377 -6.05 -4.57 26.68
N LYS A 378 -5.71 -3.53 27.46
CA LYS A 378 -6.63 -2.91 28.41
C LYS A 378 -7.88 -2.33 27.75
N MET A 379 -7.70 -1.69 26.58
CA MET A 379 -8.83 -1.17 25.80
C MET A 379 -9.71 -2.32 25.28
N LEU A 380 -9.11 -3.41 24.80
CA LEU A 380 -9.84 -4.59 24.34
C LEU A 380 -10.60 -5.27 25.47
N GLU A 381 -10.02 -5.38 26.69
CA GLU A 381 -10.71 -5.88 27.87
C GLU A 381 -11.93 -5.01 28.21
N GLN A 382 -11.79 -3.70 28.19
CA GLN A 382 -12.92 -2.78 28.42
C GLN A 382 -14.01 -2.91 27.34
N MET A 383 -13.62 -3.14 26.09
CA MET A 383 -14.58 -3.37 25.00
C MET A 383 -15.33 -4.68 25.20
N ASP A 384 -14.66 -5.74 25.67
CA ASP A 384 -15.27 -7.03 25.97
C ASP A 384 -16.22 -6.95 27.17
N GLU A 385 -15.84 -6.25 28.25
CA GLU A 385 -16.69 -6.01 29.40
C GLU A 385 -17.99 -5.25 29.07
N ASN A 386 -17.90 -4.31 28.13
CA ASN A 386 -19.02 -3.48 27.67
C ASN A 386 -19.79 -4.08 26.48
N ARG A 387 -19.51 -5.29 26.06
CA ARG A 387 -20.19 -5.93 24.94
C ARG A 387 -21.66 -6.23 25.25
N ASP A 388 -22.48 -6.24 24.23
CA ASP A 388 -23.86 -6.72 24.30
C ASP A 388 -23.87 -8.25 24.40
N THR A 389 -24.18 -8.78 25.59
CA THR A 389 -24.25 -10.22 25.84
C THR A 389 -25.53 -10.88 25.36
N THR A 390 -26.41 -10.14 24.72
CA THR A 390 -27.65 -10.66 24.12
C THR A 390 -27.51 -11.04 22.65
N LYS A 391 -26.36 -10.78 22.08
CA LYS A 391 -26.01 -11.11 20.70
C LYS A 391 -24.90 -12.13 20.61
#